data_873437f25fe7efa5dd2c078ec588915d
#
_entry.id   873437f25fe7efa5dd2c078ec588915d
#
_cell.length_a   1.000
_cell.length_b   1.000
_cell.length_c   1.000
_cell.angle_alpha   90.00
_cell.angle_beta   90.00
_cell.angle_gamma   90.00
#
_symmetry.space_group_name_H-M   'P 1'
#
loop_
_entity.id
_entity.type
_entity.pdbx_description
1 polymer ?
#
loop_
_entity_poly.entity_id
_entity_poly.type
_entity_poly.pdbx_seq_one_letter_code
_entity_poly.pdbx_strand_id
1 'polypeptide(L)'
;VLVGMGFAGAYQYLAPEIPDAASLRDVKSQLPLRVYTRDGKLLAQIGEQRRIPVAFDEIPPVVIDAFLAAEDARFFTHPGVDWQSLVRALVANVSAGGVREGGGTITMQLARNTVLTSERTLRRKLKEAFLALRLEREFSKQEILTLYLNRIFLGQRAYGFAAAAQIYFGKALQDVTPAEAAMLAGLPKAPSSFNPV
;
A
#
# COMPACT_ATOMS: atom_id res chain seq x y z
N VAL A 1 -30.81 9.55 -3.12
CA VAL A 1 -31.51 8.27 -2.82
C VAL A 1 -31.09 7.20 -3.82
N LEU A 2 -31.29 7.37 -5.14
CA LEU A 2 -31.00 6.35 -6.17
C LEU A 2 -29.53 5.87 -6.18
N VAL A 3 -28.55 6.80 -6.03
CA VAL A 3 -27.11 6.43 -5.96
C VAL A 3 -26.81 5.59 -4.72
N GLY A 4 -27.39 5.92 -3.58
CA GLY A 4 -27.22 5.15 -2.35
C GLY A 4 -27.83 3.74 -2.44
N MET A 5 -28.99 3.59 -3.07
CA MET A 5 -29.61 2.27 -3.31
C MET A 5 -28.77 1.43 -4.27
N GLY A 6 -28.24 2.04 -5.35
CA GLY A 6 -27.32 1.36 -6.27
C GLY A 6 -26.06 0.87 -5.58
N PHE A 7 -25.46 1.69 -4.71
CA PHE A 7 -24.27 1.32 -3.94
C PHE A 7 -24.54 0.19 -2.94
N ALA A 8 -25.68 0.25 -2.24
CA ALA A 8 -26.09 -0.82 -1.30
C ALA A 8 -26.37 -2.15 -2.03
N GLY A 9 -27.05 -2.10 -3.18
CA GLY A 9 -27.29 -3.29 -4.01
C GLY A 9 -25.98 -3.90 -4.54
N ALA A 10 -25.06 -3.06 -5.02
CA ALA A 10 -23.74 -3.51 -5.46
C ALA A 10 -22.95 -4.14 -4.30
N TYR A 11 -23.03 -3.56 -3.10
CA TYR A 11 -22.39 -4.13 -1.92
C TYR A 11 -22.96 -5.51 -1.58
N GLN A 12 -24.26 -5.68 -1.52
CA GLN A 12 -24.90 -6.98 -1.24
C GLN A 12 -24.52 -8.03 -2.28
N TYR A 13 -24.47 -7.65 -3.54
CA TYR A 13 -24.10 -8.56 -4.62
C TYR A 13 -22.64 -9.00 -4.55
N LEU A 14 -21.72 -8.10 -4.17
CA LEU A 14 -20.28 -8.36 -4.11
C LEU A 14 -19.79 -8.84 -2.75
N ALA A 15 -20.57 -8.67 -1.69
CA ALA A 15 -20.18 -8.99 -0.31
C ALA A 15 -19.67 -10.44 -0.11
N PRO A 16 -20.25 -11.49 -0.74
CA PRO A 16 -19.74 -12.85 -0.62
C PRO A 16 -18.35 -13.07 -1.23
N GLU A 17 -17.95 -12.18 -2.17
CA GLU A 17 -16.66 -12.26 -2.85
C GLU A 17 -15.59 -11.35 -2.21
N ILE A 18 -15.97 -10.57 -1.21
CA ILE A 18 -15.05 -9.69 -0.49
C ILE A 18 -14.44 -10.49 0.66
N PRO A 19 -13.11 -10.68 0.66
CA PRO A 19 -12.45 -11.39 1.75
C PRO A 19 -12.66 -10.73 3.10
N ASP A 20 -12.53 -11.52 4.15
CA ASP A 20 -12.59 -11.01 5.51
C ASP A 20 -11.36 -10.13 5.78
N ALA A 21 -11.59 -8.94 6.30
CA ALA A 21 -10.52 -8.00 6.65
C ALA A 21 -9.63 -8.56 7.77
N ALA A 22 -10.18 -9.37 8.68
CA ALA A 22 -9.42 -10.06 9.73
C ALA A 22 -8.33 -10.97 9.17
N SER A 23 -8.52 -11.52 7.96
CA SER A 23 -7.50 -12.34 7.29
C SER A 23 -6.18 -11.59 7.06
N LEU A 24 -6.19 -10.25 7.05
CA LEU A 24 -4.98 -9.43 6.94
C LEU A 24 -4.08 -9.47 8.18
N ARG A 25 -4.64 -9.78 9.36
CA ARG A 25 -3.85 -9.99 10.59
C ARG A 25 -3.05 -11.28 10.51
N ASP A 26 -3.60 -12.30 9.89
CA ASP A 26 -3.03 -13.65 9.83
C ASP A 26 -2.15 -13.91 8.60
N VAL A 27 -2.06 -12.95 7.67
CA VAL A 27 -1.15 -13.10 6.53
C VAL A 27 0.28 -13.14 7.04
N LYS A 28 0.76 -14.35 7.32
CA LYS A 28 2.16 -14.63 7.65
C LYS A 28 3.03 -14.12 6.52
N SER A 29 3.71 -13.00 6.75
CA SER A 29 4.73 -12.51 5.82
C SER A 29 5.78 -13.61 5.68
N GLN A 30 6.03 -14.07 4.46
CA GLN A 30 7.13 -14.99 4.22
C GLN A 30 8.44 -14.25 4.54
N LEU A 31 8.95 -14.51 5.74
CA LEU A 31 10.25 -14.00 6.15
C LEU A 31 11.33 -14.84 5.46
N PRO A 32 12.38 -14.23 4.93
CA PRO A 32 13.48 -14.97 4.35
C PRO A 32 14.20 -15.77 5.44
N LEU A 33 14.66 -16.98 5.09
CA LEU A 33 15.51 -17.77 5.95
C LEU A 33 16.86 -17.06 6.10
N ARG A 34 17.22 -16.70 7.32
CA ARG A 34 18.51 -16.11 7.65
C ARG A 34 19.43 -17.19 8.23
N VAL A 35 20.54 -17.39 7.58
CA VAL A 35 21.58 -18.34 7.99
C VAL A 35 22.72 -17.54 8.64
N TYR A 36 23.08 -17.89 9.86
CA TYR A 36 24.15 -17.23 10.61
C TYR A 36 25.31 -18.18 10.82
N THR A 37 26.51 -17.64 10.87
CA THR A 37 27.69 -18.35 11.35
C THR A 37 27.58 -18.61 12.86
N ARG A 38 28.42 -19.49 13.40
CA ARG A 38 28.41 -19.79 14.84
C ARG A 38 28.75 -18.58 15.72
N ASP A 39 29.47 -17.61 15.18
CA ASP A 39 29.81 -16.33 15.82
C ASP A 39 28.77 -15.22 15.57
N GLY A 40 27.60 -15.58 15.04
CA GLY A 40 26.45 -14.67 14.91
C GLY A 40 26.49 -13.76 13.69
N LYS A 41 27.42 -13.94 12.76
CA LYS A 41 27.46 -13.17 11.51
C LYS A 41 26.48 -13.73 10.49
N LEU A 42 25.74 -12.85 9.80
CA LEU A 42 24.83 -13.26 8.73
C LEU A 42 25.63 -13.83 7.56
N LEU A 43 25.48 -15.14 7.32
CA LEU A 43 26.15 -15.86 6.24
C LEU A 43 25.35 -15.76 4.93
N ALA A 44 24.04 -15.97 5.01
CA ALA A 44 23.16 -15.94 3.85
C ALA A 44 21.73 -15.56 4.25
N GLN A 45 21.02 -14.94 3.33
CA GLN A 45 19.59 -14.72 3.41
C GLN A 45 18.94 -15.37 2.19
N ILE A 46 18.17 -16.42 2.42
CA ILE A 46 17.55 -17.23 1.38
C ILE A 46 16.05 -16.91 1.34
N GLY A 47 15.55 -16.46 0.20
CA GLY A 47 14.16 -16.10 -0.03
C GLY A 47 14.03 -15.10 -1.18
N GLU A 48 12.93 -15.20 -1.93
CA GLU A 48 12.68 -14.31 -3.08
C GLU A 48 12.32 -12.89 -2.66
N GLN A 49 11.77 -12.72 -1.44
CA GLN A 49 11.27 -11.46 -0.94
C GLN A 49 12.15 -10.96 0.21
N ARG A 50 12.65 -9.75 0.06
CA ARG A 50 13.37 -9.06 1.15
C ARG A 50 12.35 -8.22 1.91
N ARG A 51 12.12 -8.56 3.19
CA ARG A 51 11.20 -7.86 4.09
C ARG A 51 11.90 -7.55 5.40
N ILE A 52 11.75 -6.31 5.84
CA ILE A 52 12.20 -5.83 7.16
C ILE A 52 10.96 -5.15 7.77
N PRO A 53 10.14 -5.88 8.55
CA PRO A 53 8.97 -5.29 9.17
C PRO A 53 9.39 -4.29 10.24
N VAL A 54 8.68 -3.16 10.28
CA VAL A 54 8.86 -2.09 11.26
C VAL A 54 7.52 -1.77 11.91
N ALA A 55 7.53 -1.40 13.20
CA ALA A 55 6.36 -0.88 13.89
C ALA A 55 6.10 0.57 13.49
N PHE A 56 4.90 1.10 13.77
CA PHE A 56 4.53 2.46 13.36
C PHE A 56 5.44 3.54 13.93
N ASP A 57 5.80 3.39 15.20
CA ASP A 57 6.69 4.29 15.94
C ASP A 57 8.16 4.23 15.48
N GLU A 58 8.54 3.19 14.76
CA GLU A 58 9.86 3.06 14.13
C GLU A 58 9.94 3.74 12.76
N ILE A 59 8.81 4.16 12.17
CA ILE A 59 8.79 4.83 10.87
C ILE A 59 9.01 6.33 11.05
N PRO A 60 10.08 6.91 10.47
CA PRO A 60 10.33 8.34 10.61
C PRO A 60 9.18 9.20 10.07
N PRO A 61 8.79 10.28 10.73
CA PRO A 61 7.75 11.20 10.25
C PRO A 61 7.99 11.68 8.81
N VAL A 62 9.23 11.97 8.45
CA VAL A 62 9.60 12.40 7.08
C VAL A 62 9.22 11.37 6.01
N VAL A 63 9.29 10.08 6.33
CA VAL A 63 8.87 9.01 5.41
C VAL A 63 7.35 8.98 5.27
N ILE A 64 6.64 9.10 6.39
CA ILE A 64 5.17 9.17 6.42
C ILE A 64 4.69 10.38 5.61
N ASP A 65 5.23 11.56 5.89
CA ASP A 65 4.83 12.81 5.25
C ASP A 65 5.10 12.79 3.74
N ALA A 66 6.28 12.34 3.32
CA ALA A 66 6.63 12.21 1.91
C ALA A 66 5.70 11.22 1.19
N PHE A 67 5.41 10.07 1.82
CA PHE A 67 4.53 9.06 1.25
C PHE A 67 3.08 9.54 1.15
N LEU A 68 2.54 10.14 2.20
CA LEU A 68 1.19 10.70 2.19
C LEU A 68 1.03 11.82 1.16
N ALA A 69 2.02 12.71 1.06
CA ALA A 69 2.01 13.78 0.06
C ALA A 69 1.97 13.24 -1.38
N ALA A 70 2.66 12.13 -1.65
CA ALA A 70 2.74 11.53 -2.97
C ALA A 70 1.49 10.70 -3.34
N GLU A 71 0.94 9.93 -2.40
CA GLU A 71 -0.07 8.91 -2.68
C GLU A 71 -1.47 9.27 -2.18
N ASP A 72 -1.59 9.88 -0.98
CA ASP A 72 -2.88 10.13 -0.35
C ASP A 72 -2.79 11.21 0.73
N ALA A 73 -2.68 12.47 0.33
CA ALA A 73 -2.50 13.60 1.24
C ALA A 73 -3.61 13.75 2.29
N ARG A 74 -4.78 13.15 2.07
CA ARG A 74 -5.93 13.19 2.98
C ARG A 74 -6.20 11.86 3.68
N PHE A 75 -5.24 10.97 3.71
CA PHE A 75 -5.37 9.63 4.26
C PHE A 75 -6.03 9.60 5.65
N PHE A 76 -5.61 10.48 6.56
CA PHE A 76 -6.15 10.52 7.92
C PHE A 76 -7.57 11.10 8.05
N THR A 77 -8.14 11.67 6.98
CA THR A 77 -9.43 12.39 7.04
C THR A 77 -10.59 11.67 6.35
N HIS A 78 -10.31 10.78 5.40
CA HIS A 78 -11.36 10.03 4.70
C HIS A 78 -11.55 8.60 5.27
N PRO A 79 -12.74 7.99 5.13
CA PRO A 79 -13.07 6.67 5.67
C PRO A 79 -12.68 5.52 4.72
N GLY A 80 -11.48 5.53 4.15
CA GLY A 80 -10.96 4.49 3.24
C GLY A 80 -11.19 4.78 1.75
N VAL A 81 -12.21 5.53 1.41
CA VAL A 81 -12.48 6.02 0.04
C VAL A 81 -12.50 7.54 0.06
N ASP A 82 -11.69 8.17 -0.75
CA ASP A 82 -11.66 9.61 -0.92
C ASP A 82 -12.54 10.02 -2.12
N TRP A 83 -13.80 10.35 -1.84
CA TRP A 83 -14.77 10.73 -2.85
C TRP A 83 -14.39 12.01 -3.60
N GLN A 84 -13.74 12.96 -2.95
CA GLN A 84 -13.30 14.20 -3.60
C GLN A 84 -12.17 13.91 -4.60
N SER A 85 -11.20 13.07 -4.25
CA SER A 85 -10.16 12.63 -5.18
C SER A 85 -10.70 11.78 -6.32
N LEU A 86 -11.71 10.94 -6.08
CA LEU A 86 -12.39 10.19 -7.14
C LEU A 86 -13.09 11.10 -8.14
N VAL A 87 -13.84 12.13 -7.67
CA VAL A 87 -14.51 13.09 -8.54
C VAL A 87 -13.47 13.91 -9.31
N ARG A 88 -12.41 14.39 -8.66
CA ARG A 88 -11.33 15.12 -9.33
C ARG A 88 -10.69 14.27 -10.43
N ALA A 89 -10.34 13.02 -10.14
CA ALA A 89 -9.75 12.11 -11.11
C ALA A 89 -10.69 11.82 -12.28
N LEU A 90 -12.00 11.68 -12.02
CA LEU A 90 -13.01 11.50 -13.06
C LEU A 90 -13.04 12.71 -14.01
N VAL A 91 -13.11 13.91 -13.48
CA VAL A 91 -13.10 15.15 -14.28
C VAL A 91 -11.82 15.28 -15.09
N ALA A 92 -10.65 15.03 -14.47
CA ALA A 92 -9.36 15.08 -15.14
C ALA A 92 -9.26 14.07 -16.29
N ASN A 93 -9.74 12.84 -16.08
CA ASN A 93 -9.71 11.77 -17.07
C ASN A 93 -10.67 12.04 -18.23
N VAL A 94 -11.87 12.53 -17.97
CA VAL A 94 -12.86 12.94 -19.01
C VAL A 94 -12.29 14.09 -19.84
N SER A 95 -11.74 15.13 -19.19
CA SER A 95 -11.17 16.29 -19.86
C SER A 95 -9.95 15.95 -20.73
N ALA A 96 -9.19 14.90 -20.35
CA ALA A 96 -8.01 14.46 -21.06
C ALA A 96 -8.29 13.41 -22.14
N GLY A 97 -9.53 12.92 -22.25
CA GLY A 97 -9.90 11.83 -23.16
C GLY A 97 -9.22 10.49 -22.85
N GLY A 98 -8.73 10.29 -21.62
CA GLY A 98 -8.02 9.07 -21.21
C GLY A 98 -7.68 9.04 -19.73
N VAL A 99 -7.12 7.93 -19.25
CA VAL A 99 -6.75 7.74 -17.84
C VAL A 99 -5.47 8.53 -17.53
N ARG A 100 -5.60 9.64 -16.85
CA ARG A 100 -4.51 10.52 -16.42
C ARG A 100 -4.24 10.45 -14.93
N GLU A 101 -5.28 10.33 -14.13
CA GLU A 101 -5.19 10.25 -12.66
C GLU A 101 -5.90 9.01 -12.12
N GLY A 102 -5.31 8.39 -11.10
CA GLY A 102 -5.92 7.32 -10.32
C GLY A 102 -6.55 7.87 -9.05
N GLY A 103 -7.83 7.59 -8.81
CA GLY A 103 -8.54 7.97 -7.58
C GLY A 103 -8.48 6.91 -6.48
N GLY A 104 -7.40 6.12 -6.38
CA GLY A 104 -7.28 5.08 -5.36
C GLY A 104 -6.56 5.58 -4.12
N THR A 105 -7.12 5.33 -2.93
CA THR A 105 -6.50 5.63 -1.63
C THR A 105 -5.49 4.56 -1.21
N ILE A 106 -4.67 4.85 -0.18
CA ILE A 106 -3.75 3.87 0.43
C ILE A 106 -4.52 2.62 0.89
N THR A 107 -5.68 2.77 1.52
CA THR A 107 -6.50 1.64 1.98
C THR A 107 -7.02 0.80 0.81
N MET A 108 -7.44 1.42 -0.29
CA MET A 108 -7.83 0.70 -1.51
C MET A 108 -6.63 -0.02 -2.16
N GLN A 109 -5.46 0.59 -2.15
CA GLN A 109 -4.23 -0.04 -2.64
C GLN A 109 -3.81 -1.22 -1.77
N LEU A 110 -3.91 -1.11 -0.43
CA LEU A 110 -3.67 -2.22 0.49
C LEU A 110 -4.62 -3.38 0.20
N ALA A 111 -5.91 -3.10 0.05
CA ALA A 111 -6.92 -4.09 -0.31
C ALA A 111 -6.57 -4.82 -1.62
N ARG A 112 -6.22 -4.07 -2.65
CA ARG A 112 -5.80 -4.61 -3.96
C ARG A 112 -4.57 -5.50 -3.85
N ASN A 113 -3.53 -5.05 -3.16
CA ASN A 113 -2.24 -5.72 -3.12
C ASN A 113 -2.23 -6.98 -2.26
N THR A 114 -3.24 -7.16 -1.40
CA THR A 114 -3.22 -8.23 -0.40
C THR A 114 -4.21 -9.35 -0.71
N VAL A 115 -5.35 -9.04 -1.31
CA VAL A 115 -6.50 -9.95 -1.31
C VAL A 115 -7.20 -10.06 -2.64
N LEU A 116 -6.93 -9.17 -3.60
CA LEU A 116 -7.67 -9.14 -4.86
C LEU A 116 -6.81 -9.62 -6.05
N THR A 117 -7.50 -10.20 -7.03
CA THR A 117 -6.88 -10.64 -8.28
C THR A 117 -6.39 -9.47 -9.14
N SER A 118 -5.45 -9.71 -10.07
CA SER A 118 -4.82 -8.69 -10.89
C SER A 118 -5.70 -8.12 -12.03
N GLU A 119 -6.94 -8.57 -12.18
CA GLU A 119 -7.86 -8.12 -13.24
C GLU A 119 -8.17 -6.63 -13.15
N ARG A 120 -8.09 -5.92 -14.27
CA ARG A 120 -8.37 -4.47 -14.36
C ARG A 120 -9.84 -4.23 -14.75
N THR A 121 -10.77 -4.49 -13.83
CA THR A 121 -12.22 -4.34 -14.07
C THR A 121 -12.87 -3.34 -13.12
N LEU A 122 -13.99 -2.74 -13.52
CA LEU A 122 -14.83 -1.92 -12.62
C LEU A 122 -15.31 -2.73 -11.42
N ARG A 123 -15.62 -4.01 -11.61
CA ARG A 123 -16.01 -4.93 -10.54
C ARG A 123 -14.92 -5.02 -9.47
N ARG A 124 -13.66 -5.18 -9.87
CA ARG A 124 -12.53 -5.17 -8.93
C ARG A 124 -12.42 -3.83 -8.21
N LYS A 125 -12.60 -2.70 -8.92
CA LYS A 125 -12.53 -1.37 -8.30
C LYS A 125 -13.61 -1.15 -7.23
N LEU A 126 -14.81 -1.68 -7.44
CA LEU A 126 -15.85 -1.69 -6.42
C LEU A 126 -15.48 -2.56 -5.21
N LYS A 127 -14.92 -3.75 -5.45
CA LYS A 127 -14.42 -4.61 -4.36
C LYS A 127 -13.30 -3.94 -3.56
N GLU A 128 -12.36 -3.24 -4.22
CA GLU A 128 -11.33 -2.44 -3.55
C GLU A 128 -11.97 -1.40 -2.61
N ALA A 129 -12.97 -0.66 -3.08
CA ALA A 129 -13.64 0.35 -2.29
C ALA A 129 -14.41 -0.25 -1.10
N PHE A 130 -15.15 -1.33 -1.31
CA PHE A 130 -15.90 -2.00 -0.24
C PHE A 130 -14.97 -2.63 0.79
N LEU A 131 -13.89 -3.28 0.35
CA LEU A 131 -12.90 -3.83 1.27
C LEU A 131 -12.16 -2.72 2.03
N ALA A 132 -11.86 -1.59 1.38
CA ALA A 132 -11.27 -0.44 2.04
C ALA A 132 -12.16 0.10 3.16
N LEU A 133 -13.48 0.23 2.91
CA LEU A 133 -14.42 0.64 3.95
C LEU A 133 -14.53 -0.36 5.11
N ARG A 134 -14.37 -1.65 4.83
CA ARG A 134 -14.34 -2.71 5.87
C ARG A 134 -13.05 -2.64 6.67
N LEU A 135 -11.90 -2.48 6.01
CA LEU A 135 -10.59 -2.33 6.67
C LEU A 135 -10.58 -1.15 7.65
N GLU A 136 -11.13 -0.01 7.26
CA GLU A 136 -11.21 1.18 8.12
C GLU A 136 -12.13 1.04 9.34
N ARG A 137 -12.98 0.04 9.36
CA ARG A 137 -13.81 -0.30 10.53
C ARG A 137 -13.07 -1.21 11.52
N GLU A 138 -12.14 -2.02 11.02
CA GLU A 138 -11.45 -3.05 11.80
C GLU A 138 -10.04 -2.65 12.22
N PHE A 139 -9.41 -1.72 11.49
CA PHE A 139 -8.05 -1.25 11.71
C PHE A 139 -8.01 0.26 11.85
N SER A 140 -7.17 0.75 12.75
CA SER A 140 -6.84 2.17 12.83
C SER A 140 -6.05 2.63 11.60
N LYS A 141 -6.05 3.94 11.34
CA LYS A 141 -5.26 4.55 10.27
C LYS A 141 -3.76 4.20 10.37
N GLN A 142 -3.24 4.19 11.59
CA GLN A 142 -1.84 3.83 11.84
C GLN A 142 -1.56 2.37 11.49
N GLU A 143 -2.45 1.43 11.85
CA GLU A 143 -2.31 0.03 11.49
C GLU A 143 -2.38 -0.18 9.97
N ILE A 144 -3.31 0.48 9.27
CA ILE A 144 -3.44 0.41 7.81
C ILE A 144 -2.16 0.92 7.14
N LEU A 145 -1.65 2.07 7.57
CA LEU A 145 -0.43 2.66 7.03
C LEU A 145 0.78 1.76 7.28
N THR A 146 0.92 1.22 8.47
CA THR A 146 2.00 0.28 8.83
C THR A 146 1.93 -0.98 7.98
N LEU A 147 0.75 -1.57 7.83
CA LEU A 147 0.54 -2.73 6.96
C LEU A 147 0.94 -2.44 5.52
N TYR A 148 0.58 -1.27 5.01
CA TYR A 148 0.93 -0.87 3.65
C TYR A 148 2.44 -0.68 3.49
N LEU A 149 3.06 0.14 4.35
CA LEU A 149 4.49 0.46 4.30
C LEU A 149 5.40 -0.77 4.49
N ASN A 150 4.91 -1.81 5.16
CA ASN A 150 5.62 -3.09 5.31
C ASN A 150 5.42 -4.07 4.16
N ARG A 151 4.41 -3.87 3.29
CA ARG A 151 4.02 -4.87 2.29
C ARG A 151 4.20 -4.46 0.86
N ILE A 152 4.19 -3.15 0.58
CA ILE A 152 4.26 -2.66 -0.80
C ILE A 152 5.54 -3.10 -1.50
N PHE A 153 5.42 -3.56 -2.74
CA PHE A 153 6.56 -3.87 -3.59
C PHE A 153 7.16 -2.57 -4.12
N LEU A 154 8.47 -2.42 -3.96
CA LEU A 154 9.23 -1.21 -4.30
C LEU A 154 10.37 -1.47 -5.30
N GLY A 155 10.31 -2.57 -6.04
CA GLY A 155 11.37 -2.96 -6.97
C GLY A 155 12.47 -3.81 -6.31
N GLN A 156 13.39 -4.37 -7.11
CA GLN A 156 14.58 -5.13 -6.66
C GLN A 156 14.31 -6.17 -5.54
N ARG A 157 13.14 -6.83 -5.59
CA ARG A 157 12.65 -7.75 -4.55
C ARG A 157 12.43 -7.11 -3.17
N ALA A 158 12.43 -5.76 -3.09
CA ALA A 158 12.13 -5.03 -1.87
C ALA A 158 10.63 -5.03 -1.61
N TYR A 159 10.22 -5.54 -0.48
CA TYR A 159 8.86 -5.45 0.02
C TYR A 159 8.86 -4.67 1.33
N GLY A 160 8.28 -3.48 1.29
CA GLY A 160 8.24 -2.51 2.37
C GLY A 160 9.39 -1.50 2.33
N PHE A 161 9.15 -0.36 2.98
CA PHE A 161 10.03 0.80 2.94
C PHE A 161 11.38 0.54 3.62
N ALA A 162 11.41 -0.21 4.72
CA ALA A 162 12.66 -0.52 5.41
C ALA A 162 13.56 -1.43 4.56
N ALA A 163 12.99 -2.41 3.86
CA ALA A 163 13.74 -3.24 2.94
C ALA A 163 14.25 -2.43 1.74
N ALA A 164 13.44 -1.51 1.23
CA ALA A 164 13.84 -0.61 0.13
C ALA A 164 14.97 0.33 0.55
N ALA A 165 14.90 0.94 1.74
CA ALA A 165 15.96 1.78 2.28
C ALA A 165 17.29 1.03 2.37
N GLN A 166 17.26 -0.20 2.86
CA GLN A 166 18.45 -1.04 2.94
C GLN A 166 19.01 -1.42 1.56
N ILE A 167 18.13 -1.69 0.57
CA ILE A 167 18.56 -2.12 -0.78
C ILE A 167 19.11 -0.94 -1.58
N TYR A 168 18.42 0.20 -1.55
CA TYR A 168 18.77 1.34 -2.39
C TYR A 168 19.83 2.25 -1.79
N PHE A 169 19.86 2.36 -0.46
CA PHE A 169 20.77 3.31 0.23
C PHE A 169 21.73 2.63 1.21
N GLY A 170 21.56 1.34 1.49
CA GLY A 170 22.37 0.64 2.49
C GLY A 170 22.16 1.13 3.92
N LYS A 171 21.01 1.77 4.20
CA LYS A 171 20.69 2.44 5.47
C LYS A 171 19.48 1.79 6.15
N ALA A 172 19.38 1.95 7.47
CA ALA A 172 18.14 1.71 8.18
C ALA A 172 17.10 2.78 7.78
N LEU A 173 15.80 2.45 7.92
CA LEU A 173 14.72 3.39 7.57
C LEU A 173 14.79 4.69 8.38
N GLN A 174 15.28 4.61 9.61
CA GLN A 174 15.44 5.72 10.53
C GLN A 174 16.48 6.75 10.07
N ASP A 175 17.43 6.33 9.22
CA ASP A 175 18.57 7.13 8.78
C ASP A 175 18.38 7.75 7.39
N VAL A 176 17.19 7.58 6.77
CA VAL A 176 16.92 8.13 5.45
C VAL A 176 16.76 9.66 5.50
N THR A 177 17.35 10.31 4.53
CA THR A 177 17.19 11.76 4.35
C THR A 177 15.84 12.11 3.73
N PRO A 178 15.37 13.37 3.78
CA PRO A 178 14.15 13.80 3.12
C PRO A 178 14.12 13.49 1.60
N ALA A 179 15.23 13.62 0.91
CA ALA A 179 15.34 13.30 -0.51
C ALA A 179 15.19 11.81 -0.78
N GLU A 180 15.79 10.95 0.05
CA GLU A 180 15.65 9.50 -0.01
C GLU A 180 14.21 9.06 0.32
N ALA A 181 13.57 9.68 1.33
CA ALA A 181 12.18 9.44 1.67
C ALA A 181 11.23 9.80 0.51
N ALA A 182 11.45 10.94 -0.15
CA ALA A 182 10.69 11.36 -1.32
C ALA A 182 10.88 10.38 -2.51
N MET A 183 12.10 9.89 -2.72
CA MET A 183 12.38 8.89 -3.74
C MET A 183 11.60 7.58 -3.44
N LEU A 184 11.69 7.07 -2.20
CA LEU A 184 10.94 5.88 -1.80
C LEU A 184 9.44 6.06 -1.98
N ALA A 185 8.90 7.24 -1.65
CA ALA A 185 7.49 7.58 -1.79
C ALA A 185 7.01 7.57 -3.25
N GLY A 186 7.89 7.82 -4.21
CA GLY A 186 7.58 7.78 -5.64
C GLY A 186 7.58 6.37 -6.24
N LEU A 187 8.23 5.40 -5.61
CA LEU A 187 8.39 4.04 -6.14
C LEU A 187 7.08 3.25 -6.34
N PRO A 188 6.05 3.34 -5.47
CA PRO A 188 4.82 2.56 -5.63
C PRO A 188 4.14 2.73 -6.98
N LYS A 189 4.28 3.89 -7.61
CA LYS A 189 3.68 4.21 -8.90
C LYS A 189 4.25 3.35 -10.05
N ALA A 190 5.55 3.10 -10.05
CA ALA A 190 6.24 2.31 -11.08
C ALA A 190 7.55 1.71 -10.52
N PRO A 191 7.47 0.71 -9.63
CA PRO A 191 8.62 0.24 -8.84
C PRO A 191 9.73 -0.37 -9.70
N SER A 192 9.39 -0.93 -10.86
CA SER A 192 10.38 -1.50 -11.79
C SER A 192 11.05 -0.46 -12.69
N SER A 193 10.45 0.75 -12.82
CA SER A 193 10.92 1.80 -13.74
C SER A 193 11.53 3.01 -12.99
N PHE A 194 11.09 3.26 -11.76
CA PHE A 194 11.52 4.43 -10.97
C PHE A 194 12.60 4.10 -9.94
N ASN A 195 12.97 2.83 -9.82
CA ASN A 195 14.06 2.46 -8.93
C ASN A 195 15.41 2.94 -9.50
N PRO A 196 16.40 3.26 -8.64
CA PRO A 196 17.69 3.85 -9.04
C PRO A 196 18.72 2.81 -9.54
N VAL A 197 18.34 1.53 -9.66
CA VAL A 197 19.25 0.41 -10.00
C VAL A 197 18.75 -0.34 -11.22
#